data_8a0fa791a8a5943c406d6c57dbec4900
#
_entry.id   8a0fa791a8a5943c406d6c57dbec4900
#
_cell.length_a   1.000
_cell.length_b   1.000
_cell.length_c   1.000
_cell.angle_alpha   90.00
_cell.angle_beta   90.00
_cell.angle_gamma   90.00
#
_symmetry.space_group_name_H-M   'P 1'
#
loop_
_entity.id
_entity.type
_entity.pdbx_description
1 polymer ?
#
loop_
_entity_poly.entity_id
_entity_poly.type
_entity_poly.pdbx_seq_one_letter_code
_entity_poly.pdbx_strand_id
1 'polypeptide(L)'
;MTTIVGVHGIGNYRYVAQAGSVEAAADAASARWAGALRNGVAGLGAAPSPPPDLRVAYYAHLLHRGTPQGVDDPSFLEDDAQDLLIDWVDQLAPAGVPQGGRTARARAAGDWLVYHLGDQALGLALTFVREASSYFRSDTRRQRVRDAVAQAFVLNEPRVVVAHSLGTVVAYEALWQHPELSVDLLVTLGSPLAMRGAVFDRLDPKPASGRGERPPGVSLWANLADVGDIVAIPRDGLAPHFAGVTLDNPAIVIDKSAFHSVTHYLAARETANVVAPWVIRLLRHRA
;
A
#
# COMPACT_ATOMS: atom_id res chain seq x y z
N MET A 1 -2.23 -17.75 -17.49
CA MET A 1 -2.22 -16.28 -17.45
C MET A 1 -2.51 -15.84 -16.03
N THR A 2 -1.71 -14.98 -15.48
CA THR A 2 -1.91 -14.39 -14.16
C THR A 2 -3.10 -13.44 -14.21
N THR A 3 -4.00 -13.58 -13.27
CA THR A 3 -5.23 -12.81 -13.28
C THR A 3 -5.21 -11.67 -12.28
N ILE A 4 -4.44 -11.84 -11.21
CA ILE A 4 -4.29 -10.86 -10.15
C ILE A 4 -2.83 -10.49 -10.03
N VAL A 5 -2.51 -9.19 -10.08
CA VAL A 5 -1.20 -8.70 -9.68
C VAL A 5 -1.32 -7.96 -8.36
N GLY A 6 -0.51 -8.39 -7.39
CA GLY A 6 -0.34 -7.72 -6.10
C GLY A 6 0.76 -6.67 -6.18
N VAL A 7 0.57 -5.50 -5.57
CA VAL A 7 1.60 -4.46 -5.42
C VAL A 7 1.84 -4.23 -3.93
N HIS A 8 2.99 -4.70 -3.44
CA HIS A 8 3.29 -4.70 -2.02
C HIS A 8 3.60 -3.32 -1.46
N GLY A 9 3.42 -3.14 -0.15
CA GLY A 9 3.81 -1.93 0.59
C GLY A 9 5.22 -2.01 1.16
N ILE A 10 5.40 -1.33 2.28
CA ILE A 10 6.65 -1.19 3.01
C ILE A 10 7.09 -2.49 3.72
N GLY A 11 8.35 -2.54 4.16
CA GLY A 11 8.90 -3.61 5.00
C GLY A 11 9.13 -4.94 4.28
N ASN A 12 9.09 -4.96 2.96
CA ASN A 12 9.19 -6.18 2.16
C ASN A 12 10.64 -6.55 1.75
N TYR A 13 11.63 -5.72 2.06
CA TYR A 13 13.04 -6.05 1.77
C TYR A 13 13.49 -7.37 2.41
N ARG A 14 12.90 -7.74 3.54
CA ARG A 14 13.17 -9.01 4.23
C ARG A 14 13.01 -10.25 3.34
N TYR A 15 12.13 -10.21 2.34
CA TYR A 15 11.94 -11.34 1.42
C TYR A 15 13.18 -11.58 0.56
N VAL A 16 13.75 -10.54 -0.04
CA VAL A 16 14.97 -10.70 -0.84
C VAL A 16 16.18 -11.01 0.04
N ALA A 17 16.26 -10.46 1.24
CA ALA A 17 17.30 -10.76 2.20
C ALA A 17 17.31 -12.25 2.62
N GLN A 18 16.12 -12.87 2.69
CA GLN A 18 15.96 -14.29 3.04
C GLN A 18 16.08 -15.21 1.83
N ALA A 19 15.52 -14.82 0.70
CA ALA A 19 15.44 -15.66 -0.50
C ALA A 19 16.69 -15.61 -1.38
N GLY A 20 17.51 -14.58 -1.24
CA GLY A 20 18.76 -14.40 -1.99
C GLY A 20 18.60 -13.90 -3.42
N SER A 21 17.37 -13.85 -3.97
CA SER A 21 17.07 -13.27 -5.28
C SER A 21 15.73 -12.51 -5.29
N VAL A 22 15.57 -11.62 -6.26
CA VAL A 22 14.34 -10.84 -6.46
C VAL A 22 13.18 -11.75 -6.89
N GLU A 23 13.45 -12.70 -7.75
CA GLU A 23 12.48 -13.67 -8.28
C GLU A 23 11.95 -14.57 -7.14
N ALA A 24 12.84 -15.14 -6.34
CA ALA A 24 12.45 -15.96 -5.19
C ALA A 24 11.69 -15.15 -4.12
N ALA A 25 12.05 -13.88 -3.94
CA ALA A 25 11.31 -12.96 -3.06
C ALA A 25 9.89 -12.69 -3.58
N ALA A 26 9.75 -12.46 -4.89
CA ALA A 26 8.45 -12.27 -5.55
C ALA A 26 7.56 -13.51 -5.43
N ASP A 27 8.13 -14.71 -5.62
CA ASP A 27 7.43 -15.99 -5.49
C ASP A 27 6.96 -16.23 -4.04
N ALA A 28 7.82 -15.99 -3.06
CA ALA A 28 7.47 -16.12 -1.65
C ALA A 28 6.35 -15.14 -1.23
N ALA A 29 6.42 -13.88 -1.68
CA ALA A 29 5.37 -12.90 -1.45
C ALA A 29 4.05 -13.32 -2.15
N SER A 30 4.13 -13.79 -3.39
CA SER A 30 2.97 -14.26 -4.17
C SER A 30 2.27 -15.42 -3.49
N ALA A 31 3.02 -16.43 -3.05
CA ALA A 31 2.47 -17.59 -2.33
C ALA A 31 1.74 -17.18 -1.04
N ARG A 32 2.35 -16.24 -0.27
CA ARG A 32 1.76 -15.73 0.97
C ARG A 32 0.46 -14.96 0.70
N TRP A 33 0.44 -14.09 -0.30
CA TRP A 33 -0.73 -13.29 -0.66
C TRP A 33 -1.87 -14.18 -1.21
N ALA A 34 -1.54 -15.10 -2.12
CA ALA A 34 -2.51 -16.05 -2.66
C ALA A 34 -3.13 -16.91 -1.55
N GLY A 35 -2.34 -17.36 -0.58
CA GLY A 35 -2.82 -18.10 0.59
C GLY A 35 -3.80 -17.29 1.44
N ALA A 36 -3.47 -16.04 1.74
CA ALA A 36 -4.34 -15.16 2.52
C ALA A 36 -5.67 -14.86 1.79
N LEU A 37 -5.60 -14.51 0.51
CA LEU A 37 -6.79 -14.25 -0.31
C LEU A 37 -7.68 -15.50 -0.42
N ARG A 38 -7.08 -16.68 -0.61
CA ARG A 38 -7.82 -17.95 -0.61
C ARG A 38 -8.59 -18.19 0.67
N ASN A 39 -7.95 -17.89 1.83
CA ASN A 39 -8.60 -18.02 3.13
C ASN A 39 -9.82 -17.08 3.26
N GLY A 40 -9.69 -15.82 2.80
CA GLY A 40 -10.80 -14.88 2.77
C GLY A 40 -11.96 -15.36 1.88
N VAL A 41 -11.67 -15.83 0.66
CA VAL A 41 -12.68 -16.34 -0.27
C VAL A 41 -13.33 -17.62 0.27
N ALA A 42 -12.57 -18.51 0.90
CA ALA A 42 -13.10 -19.70 1.56
C ALA A 42 -14.09 -19.34 2.67
N GLY A 43 -13.84 -18.27 3.41
CA GLY A 43 -14.74 -17.75 4.44
C GLY A 43 -16.12 -17.28 3.91
N LEU A 44 -16.27 -17.09 2.59
CA LEU A 44 -17.55 -16.82 1.93
C LEU A 44 -18.33 -18.10 1.55
N GLY A 45 -17.84 -19.30 1.90
CA GLY A 45 -18.40 -20.57 1.46
C GLY A 45 -18.06 -20.96 0.02
N ALA A 46 -17.14 -20.22 -0.62
CA ALA A 46 -16.67 -20.47 -1.98
C ALA A 46 -15.17 -20.76 -1.92
N ALA A 47 -14.79 -22.04 -1.89
CA ALA A 47 -13.38 -22.42 -1.97
C ALA A 47 -12.95 -22.49 -3.44
N PRO A 48 -12.14 -21.52 -3.95
CA PRO A 48 -11.55 -21.66 -5.26
C PRO A 48 -10.50 -22.77 -5.21
N SER A 49 -10.72 -23.84 -5.99
CA SER A 49 -9.72 -24.85 -6.24
C SER A 49 -9.50 -24.94 -7.76
N PRO A 50 -8.36 -24.57 -8.26
CA PRO A 50 -7.09 -24.17 -7.63
C PRO A 50 -7.12 -22.77 -6.96
N PRO A 51 -6.08 -22.43 -6.17
CA PRO A 51 -5.97 -21.09 -5.57
C PRO A 51 -5.91 -20.01 -6.66
N PRO A 52 -6.27 -18.75 -6.33
CA PRO A 52 -6.15 -17.63 -7.26
C PRO A 52 -4.73 -17.53 -7.82
N ASP A 53 -4.63 -17.34 -9.13
CA ASP A 53 -3.34 -17.06 -9.77
C ASP A 53 -2.97 -15.59 -9.45
N LEU A 54 -2.16 -15.42 -8.41
CA LEU A 54 -1.72 -14.13 -7.91
C LEU A 54 -0.20 -14.02 -8.00
N ARG A 55 0.27 -12.94 -8.60
CA ARG A 55 1.70 -12.59 -8.69
C ARG A 55 1.95 -11.23 -8.05
N VAL A 56 3.00 -11.14 -7.24
CA VAL A 56 3.39 -9.87 -6.62
C VAL A 56 4.45 -9.18 -7.46
N ALA A 57 4.17 -7.96 -7.90
CA ALA A 57 5.16 -7.05 -8.47
C ALA A 57 6.13 -6.63 -7.36
N TYR A 58 7.35 -7.17 -7.37
CA TYR A 58 8.32 -7.02 -6.29
C TYR A 58 9.35 -5.93 -6.61
N TYR A 59 9.40 -4.90 -5.77
CA TYR A 59 10.29 -3.74 -5.96
C TYR A 59 11.04 -3.29 -4.68
N ALA A 60 10.87 -3.98 -3.53
CA ALA A 60 11.43 -3.54 -2.25
C ALA A 60 12.94 -3.33 -2.28
N HIS A 61 13.67 -4.11 -3.08
CA HIS A 61 15.12 -3.98 -3.26
C HIS A 61 15.53 -2.63 -3.87
N LEU A 62 14.65 -1.98 -4.63
CA LEU A 62 14.90 -0.67 -5.23
C LEU A 62 14.76 0.48 -4.21
N LEU A 63 13.99 0.28 -3.14
CA LEU A 63 13.81 1.26 -2.06
C LEU A 63 14.84 1.12 -0.95
N HIS A 64 15.46 -0.05 -0.82
CA HIS A 64 16.43 -0.31 0.24
C HIS A 64 17.71 0.48 0.05
N ARG A 65 18.16 1.17 1.10
CA ARG A 65 19.33 2.06 1.08
C ARG A 65 20.53 1.54 1.85
N GLY A 66 20.51 0.28 2.26
CA GLY A 66 21.61 -0.30 3.06
C GLY A 66 21.69 0.26 4.49
N THR A 67 20.73 1.06 4.92
CA THR A 67 20.69 1.59 6.29
C THR A 67 20.27 0.46 7.24
N PRO A 68 20.94 0.28 8.41
CA PRO A 68 20.50 -0.71 9.37
C PRO A 68 19.04 -0.49 9.74
N GLN A 69 18.21 -1.49 9.55
CA GLN A 69 16.87 -1.51 10.13
C GLN A 69 17.09 -1.63 11.65
N GLY A 70 16.66 -0.65 12.43
CA GLY A 70 16.74 -0.80 13.87
C GLY A 70 17.11 0.43 14.69
N VAL A 71 17.18 1.61 14.08
CA VAL A 71 17.28 2.85 14.88
C VAL A 71 15.85 3.35 15.10
N ASP A 72 15.32 3.10 16.28
CA ASP A 72 13.93 3.45 16.66
C ASP A 72 13.78 4.91 17.11
N ASP A 73 14.80 5.75 16.93
CA ASP A 73 14.76 7.18 17.26
C ASP A 73 14.51 8.01 16.00
N PRO A 74 13.38 8.76 15.92
CA PRO A 74 13.06 9.64 14.81
C PRO A 74 14.13 10.69 14.47
N SER A 75 15.00 11.04 15.42
CA SER A 75 16.06 12.03 15.20
C SER A 75 17.16 11.57 14.24
N PHE A 76 17.28 10.26 14.00
CA PHE A 76 18.23 9.71 13.02
C PHE A 76 17.63 9.56 11.62
N LEU A 77 16.38 9.93 11.43
CA LEU A 77 15.78 10.04 10.09
C LEU A 77 16.46 11.19 9.32
N GLU A 78 16.53 11.02 7.99
CA GLU A 78 16.89 12.12 7.10
C GLU A 78 15.79 13.21 7.15
N ASP A 79 16.15 14.44 6.82
CA ASP A 79 15.29 15.62 6.95
C ASP A 79 13.91 15.45 6.33
N ASP A 80 13.84 14.94 5.11
CA ASP A 80 12.58 14.70 4.40
C ASP A 80 11.74 13.58 5.02
N ALA A 81 12.37 12.58 5.64
CA ALA A 81 11.65 11.55 6.38
C ALA A 81 11.13 12.06 7.73
N GLN A 82 11.87 13.00 8.37
CA GLN A 82 11.37 13.69 9.56
C GLN A 82 10.15 14.55 9.24
N ASP A 83 10.20 15.30 8.13
CA ASP A 83 9.07 16.10 7.67
C ASP A 83 7.84 15.23 7.36
N LEU A 84 8.01 14.09 6.68
CA LEU A 84 6.93 13.12 6.45
C LEU A 84 6.32 12.58 7.74
N LEU A 85 7.13 12.28 8.74
CA LEU A 85 6.65 11.82 10.06
C LEU A 85 5.84 12.89 10.77
N ILE A 86 6.32 14.12 10.75
CA ILE A 86 5.65 15.28 11.36
C ILE A 86 4.28 15.51 10.68
N ASP A 87 4.27 15.61 9.34
CA ASP A 87 3.04 15.83 8.55
C ASP A 87 2.01 14.71 8.77
N TRP A 88 2.49 13.48 8.93
CA TRP A 88 1.62 12.34 9.21
C TRP A 88 1.01 12.43 10.61
N VAL A 89 1.84 12.63 11.64
CA VAL A 89 1.34 12.68 13.02
C VAL A 89 0.48 13.92 13.27
N ASP A 90 0.74 15.05 12.61
CA ASP A 90 -0.13 16.22 12.64
C ASP A 90 -1.57 15.93 12.19
N GLN A 91 -1.77 14.95 11.32
CA GLN A 91 -3.11 14.51 10.88
C GLN A 91 -3.77 13.50 11.85
N LEU A 92 -2.97 12.80 12.67
CA LEU A 92 -3.48 11.85 13.66
C LEU A 92 -3.74 12.53 15.01
N ALA A 93 -2.88 13.46 15.41
CA ALA A 93 -2.92 14.13 16.69
C ALA A 93 -3.90 15.32 16.68
N PRO A 94 -4.93 15.33 17.52
CA PRO A 94 -5.91 16.44 17.53
C PRO A 94 -5.32 17.83 17.78
N ALA A 95 -4.22 17.90 18.55
CA ALA A 95 -3.52 19.16 18.87
C ALA A 95 -2.31 19.41 17.95
N GLY A 96 -2.02 18.50 17.00
CA GLY A 96 -0.80 18.51 16.20
C GLY A 96 0.47 18.23 17.00
N VAL A 97 1.61 18.22 16.31
CA VAL A 97 2.93 18.09 16.92
C VAL A 97 3.38 19.45 17.47
N PRO A 98 3.97 19.51 18.69
CA PRO A 98 4.44 20.76 19.28
C PRO A 98 5.39 21.54 18.36
N GLN A 99 5.32 22.85 18.41
CA GLN A 99 6.20 23.74 17.62
C GLN A 99 7.67 23.61 18.05
N GLY A 100 8.61 23.77 17.12
CA GLY A 100 10.03 23.66 17.39
C GLY A 100 10.86 23.40 16.14
N GLY A 101 12.15 23.13 16.32
CA GLY A 101 13.02 22.69 15.21
C GLY A 101 12.62 21.30 14.72
N ARG A 102 12.89 20.98 13.44
CA ARG A 102 12.49 19.74 12.77
C ARG A 102 12.75 18.49 13.62
N THR A 103 13.99 18.29 14.08
CA THR A 103 14.36 17.11 14.87
C THR A 103 13.60 16.99 16.20
N ALA A 104 13.33 18.13 16.87
CA ALA A 104 12.53 18.15 18.09
C ALA A 104 11.06 17.78 17.80
N ARG A 105 10.51 18.27 16.70
CA ARG A 105 9.16 17.90 16.24
C ARG A 105 9.08 16.42 15.84
N ALA A 106 10.08 15.90 15.15
CA ALA A 106 10.12 14.47 14.77
C ALA A 106 10.18 13.55 16.01
N ARG A 107 10.94 13.93 17.04
CA ARG A 107 10.92 13.23 18.34
C ARG A 107 9.57 13.29 19.00
N ALA A 108 8.99 14.49 19.10
CA ALA A 108 7.65 14.65 19.69
C ALA A 108 6.58 13.85 18.94
N ALA A 109 6.68 13.73 17.61
CA ALA A 109 5.82 12.88 16.81
C ALA A 109 6.02 11.39 17.16
N GLY A 110 7.26 10.94 17.31
CA GLY A 110 7.57 9.58 17.76
C GLY A 110 7.04 9.29 19.16
N ASP A 111 7.27 10.19 20.11
CA ASP A 111 6.77 10.07 21.49
C ASP A 111 5.24 10.01 21.53
N TRP A 112 4.57 10.82 20.69
CA TRP A 112 3.11 10.76 20.55
C TRP A 112 2.62 9.40 20.05
N LEU A 113 3.28 8.82 19.03
CA LEU A 113 2.93 7.50 18.51
C LEU A 113 3.09 6.41 19.58
N VAL A 114 4.22 6.40 20.30
CA VAL A 114 4.46 5.44 21.38
C VAL A 114 3.42 5.57 22.49
N TYR A 115 3.18 6.80 22.95
CA TYR A 115 2.26 7.05 24.06
C TYR A 115 0.83 6.67 23.75
N HIS A 116 0.33 6.95 22.52
CA HIS A 116 -1.08 6.73 22.17
C HIS A 116 -1.33 5.39 21.48
N LEU A 117 -0.33 4.83 20.77
CA LEU A 117 -0.51 3.69 19.88
C LEU A 117 0.51 2.55 20.11
N GLY A 118 1.53 2.79 20.93
CA GLY A 118 2.55 1.80 21.29
C GLY A 118 3.72 1.71 20.31
N ASP A 119 4.76 0.97 20.72
CA ASP A 119 6.02 0.83 19.98
C ASP A 119 5.86 0.26 18.57
N GLN A 120 4.88 -0.61 18.36
CA GLN A 120 4.61 -1.17 17.03
C GLN A 120 4.18 -0.11 16.02
N ALA A 121 3.41 0.90 16.47
CA ALA A 121 3.01 2.01 15.62
C ALA A 121 4.21 2.89 15.24
N LEU A 122 5.13 3.14 16.17
CA LEU A 122 6.38 3.85 15.87
C LEU A 122 7.22 3.06 14.86
N GLY A 123 7.43 1.75 15.08
CA GLY A 123 8.19 0.90 14.15
C GLY A 123 7.61 0.89 12.73
N LEU A 124 6.28 0.81 12.62
CA LEU A 124 5.57 0.93 11.33
C LEU A 124 5.80 2.32 10.70
N ALA A 125 5.64 3.39 11.50
CA ALA A 125 5.80 4.75 11.03
C ALA A 125 7.22 5.03 10.53
N LEU A 126 8.25 4.62 11.27
CA LEU A 126 9.64 4.78 10.87
C LEU A 126 9.97 4.01 9.58
N THR A 127 9.43 2.80 9.45
CA THR A 127 9.59 2.01 8.21
C THR A 127 8.91 2.73 7.03
N PHE A 128 7.68 3.20 7.25
CA PHE A 128 6.91 3.89 6.22
C PHE A 128 7.62 5.16 5.74
N VAL A 129 8.01 6.06 6.65
CA VAL A 129 8.62 7.33 6.24
C VAL A 129 9.98 7.15 5.58
N ARG A 130 10.77 6.14 5.98
CA ARG A 130 12.05 5.81 5.32
C ARG A 130 11.85 5.35 3.88
N GLU A 131 10.91 4.42 3.64
CA GLU A 131 10.67 3.89 2.31
C GLU A 131 9.91 4.89 1.43
N ALA A 132 8.94 5.63 1.97
CA ALA A 132 8.22 6.70 1.26
C ALA A 132 9.17 7.85 0.88
N SER A 133 10.01 8.32 1.80
CA SER A 133 11.06 9.30 1.51
C SER A 133 12.02 8.79 0.43
N SER A 134 12.47 7.52 0.52
CA SER A 134 13.31 6.90 -0.49
C SER A 134 12.65 6.89 -1.88
N TYR A 135 11.32 6.68 -1.94
CA TYR A 135 10.53 6.70 -3.16
C TYR A 135 10.40 8.11 -3.74
N PHE A 136 9.97 9.09 -2.92
CA PHE A 136 9.64 10.44 -3.41
C PHE A 136 10.85 11.33 -3.69
N ARG A 137 11.98 11.11 -3.02
CA ARG A 137 13.16 11.98 -3.09
C ARG A 137 14.00 11.81 -4.36
N SER A 138 13.89 10.71 -5.05
CA SER A 138 14.70 10.41 -6.23
C SER A 138 13.83 10.05 -7.42
N ASP A 139 13.73 10.96 -8.39
CA ASP A 139 12.96 10.73 -9.61
C ASP A 139 13.41 9.45 -10.33
N THR A 140 14.72 9.20 -10.40
CA THR A 140 15.27 7.98 -11.01
C THR A 140 14.82 6.72 -10.27
N ARG A 141 14.81 6.74 -8.91
CA ARG A 141 14.37 5.59 -8.13
C ARG A 141 12.86 5.40 -8.24
N ARG A 142 12.10 6.49 -8.11
CA ARG A 142 10.65 6.51 -8.30
C ARG A 142 10.28 5.92 -9.65
N GLN A 143 10.97 6.34 -10.72
CA GLN A 143 10.74 5.81 -12.07
C GLN A 143 11.04 4.31 -12.13
N ARG A 144 12.20 3.85 -11.64
CA ARG A 144 12.55 2.41 -11.64
C ARG A 144 11.55 1.55 -10.88
N VAL A 145 10.98 2.05 -9.80
CA VAL A 145 9.94 1.36 -9.02
C VAL A 145 8.64 1.27 -9.81
N ARG A 146 8.21 2.37 -10.45
CA ARG A 146 7.03 2.40 -11.33
C ARG A 146 7.20 1.47 -12.53
N ASP A 147 8.37 1.50 -13.18
CA ASP A 147 8.69 0.63 -14.32
C ASP A 147 8.63 -0.86 -13.94
N ALA A 148 9.15 -1.23 -12.76
CA ALA A 148 9.09 -2.61 -12.28
C ALA A 148 7.63 -3.09 -12.08
N VAL A 149 6.75 -2.21 -11.57
CA VAL A 149 5.33 -2.52 -11.41
C VAL A 149 4.61 -2.55 -12.76
N ALA A 150 4.86 -1.58 -13.63
CA ALA A 150 4.29 -1.56 -14.99
C ALA A 150 4.72 -2.79 -15.80
N GLN A 151 5.99 -3.20 -15.71
CA GLN A 151 6.47 -4.44 -16.34
C GLN A 151 5.72 -5.68 -15.84
N ALA A 152 5.44 -5.76 -14.53
CA ALA A 152 4.65 -6.85 -13.99
C ALA A 152 3.21 -6.84 -14.55
N PHE A 153 2.62 -5.66 -14.78
CA PHE A 153 1.31 -5.54 -15.42
C PHE A 153 1.36 -5.97 -16.89
N VAL A 154 2.36 -5.53 -17.65
CA VAL A 154 2.53 -5.95 -19.05
C VAL A 154 2.72 -7.46 -19.18
N LEU A 155 3.57 -8.06 -18.33
CA LEU A 155 3.87 -9.50 -18.41
C LEU A 155 2.69 -10.39 -17.99
N ASN A 156 1.83 -9.91 -17.10
CA ASN A 156 0.79 -10.73 -16.51
C ASN A 156 -0.63 -10.37 -16.98
N GLU A 157 -0.80 -9.25 -17.67
CA GLU A 157 -2.09 -8.73 -18.18
C GLU A 157 -3.21 -8.87 -17.11
N PRO A 158 -3.04 -8.26 -15.90
CA PRO A 158 -3.95 -8.50 -14.80
C PRO A 158 -5.31 -7.86 -15.07
N ARG A 159 -6.37 -8.61 -14.82
CA ARG A 159 -7.72 -8.02 -14.74
C ARG A 159 -7.96 -7.34 -13.40
N VAL A 160 -7.30 -7.83 -12.36
CA VAL A 160 -7.40 -7.30 -10.99
C VAL A 160 -6.02 -6.93 -10.48
N VAL A 161 -5.87 -5.71 -10.00
CA VAL A 161 -4.70 -5.25 -9.26
C VAL A 161 -5.09 -5.05 -7.80
N VAL A 162 -4.33 -5.65 -6.88
CA VAL A 162 -4.51 -5.49 -5.44
C VAL A 162 -3.25 -4.83 -4.89
N ALA A 163 -3.36 -3.59 -4.46
CA ALA A 163 -2.25 -2.81 -3.94
C ALA A 163 -2.42 -2.55 -2.42
N HIS A 164 -1.33 -2.57 -1.66
CA HIS A 164 -1.34 -2.36 -0.23
C HIS A 164 -0.35 -1.28 0.21
N SER A 165 -0.76 -0.41 1.15
CA SER A 165 0.13 0.57 1.76
C SER A 165 0.81 1.47 0.72
N LEU A 166 2.13 1.72 0.80
CA LEU A 166 2.91 2.45 -0.21
C LEU A 166 2.73 1.86 -1.63
N GLY A 167 2.45 0.56 -1.75
CA GLY A 167 2.15 -0.08 -3.03
C GLY A 167 0.94 0.51 -3.76
N THR A 168 -0.01 1.12 -3.03
CA THR A 168 -1.16 1.80 -3.64
C THR A 168 -0.74 3.07 -4.38
N VAL A 169 0.26 3.77 -3.84
CA VAL A 169 0.87 4.95 -4.48
C VAL A 169 1.61 4.53 -5.75
N VAL A 170 2.44 3.48 -5.65
CA VAL A 170 3.21 2.98 -6.79
C VAL A 170 2.30 2.48 -7.91
N ALA A 171 1.25 1.71 -7.56
CA ALA A 171 0.28 1.21 -8.54
C ALA A 171 -0.51 2.35 -9.19
N TYR A 172 -0.95 3.33 -8.40
CA TYR A 172 -1.64 4.53 -8.89
C TYR A 172 -0.80 5.26 -9.93
N GLU A 173 0.45 5.58 -9.61
CA GLU A 173 1.34 6.33 -10.49
C GLU A 173 1.78 5.52 -11.73
N ALA A 174 2.03 4.21 -11.57
CA ALA A 174 2.35 3.34 -12.70
C ALA A 174 1.18 3.27 -13.72
N LEU A 175 -0.06 3.18 -13.23
CA LEU A 175 -1.26 3.15 -14.08
C LEU A 175 -1.53 4.50 -14.77
N TRP A 176 -1.14 5.62 -14.15
CA TRP A 176 -1.21 6.94 -14.80
C TRP A 176 -0.15 7.12 -15.89
N GLN A 177 1.05 6.58 -15.70
CA GLN A 177 2.11 6.65 -16.71
C GLN A 177 1.86 5.73 -17.91
N HIS A 178 1.06 4.68 -17.71
CA HIS A 178 0.76 3.65 -18.69
C HIS A 178 -0.76 3.55 -18.94
N PRO A 179 -1.37 4.60 -19.55
CA PRO A 179 -2.81 4.63 -19.78
C PRO A 179 -3.31 3.55 -20.76
N GLU A 180 -2.40 2.92 -21.49
CA GLU A 180 -2.67 1.76 -22.36
C GLU A 180 -2.94 0.47 -21.57
N LEU A 181 -2.54 0.40 -20.30
CA LEU A 181 -2.79 -0.75 -19.43
C LEU A 181 -4.27 -0.75 -19.00
N SER A 182 -4.96 -1.83 -19.29
CA SER A 182 -6.37 -2.00 -18.91
C SER A 182 -6.49 -2.88 -17.68
N VAL A 183 -7.10 -2.36 -16.62
CA VAL A 183 -7.37 -3.04 -15.36
C VAL A 183 -8.87 -2.96 -15.06
N ASP A 184 -9.54 -4.10 -14.95
CA ASP A 184 -10.97 -4.14 -14.66
C ASP A 184 -11.27 -3.67 -13.23
N LEU A 185 -10.41 -4.04 -12.27
CA LEU A 185 -10.58 -3.70 -10.86
C LEU A 185 -9.23 -3.36 -10.21
N LEU A 186 -9.10 -2.15 -9.70
CA LEU A 186 -8.05 -1.75 -8.75
C LEU A 186 -8.62 -1.84 -7.32
N VAL A 187 -7.95 -2.60 -6.46
CA VAL A 187 -8.25 -2.68 -5.02
C VAL A 187 -7.10 -2.04 -4.25
N THR A 188 -7.39 -1.00 -3.49
CA THR A 188 -6.44 -0.36 -2.57
C THR A 188 -6.76 -0.76 -1.14
N LEU A 189 -5.75 -1.27 -0.42
CA LEU A 189 -5.85 -1.77 0.94
C LEU A 189 -4.93 -0.96 1.85
N GLY A 190 -5.45 -0.37 2.93
CA GLY A 190 -4.66 0.41 3.88
C GLY A 190 -3.87 1.52 3.18
N SER A 191 -4.53 2.31 2.33
CA SER A 191 -3.90 3.23 1.38
C SER A 191 -3.59 4.60 2.00
N PRO A 192 -2.35 5.12 1.85
CA PRO A 192 -1.98 6.48 2.23
C PRO A 192 -2.27 7.52 1.13
N LEU A 193 -2.92 7.17 0.03
CA LEU A 193 -3.08 8.06 -1.14
C LEU A 193 -3.68 9.44 -0.78
N ALA A 194 -4.58 9.52 0.20
CA ALA A 194 -5.21 10.77 0.62
C ALA A 194 -4.45 11.50 1.76
N MET A 195 -3.32 10.95 2.24
CA MET A 195 -2.52 11.53 3.32
C MET A 195 -1.86 12.86 2.86
N ARG A 196 -2.41 13.98 3.31
CA ARG A 196 -1.94 15.32 2.95
C ARG A 196 -0.51 15.56 3.43
N GLY A 197 0.23 16.46 2.76
CA GLY A 197 1.63 16.75 3.08
C GLY A 197 2.58 15.58 2.79
N ALA A 198 2.28 14.43 3.36
CA ALA A 198 3.16 13.27 3.28
C ALA A 198 3.10 12.52 1.93
N VAL A 199 1.90 12.34 1.34
CA VAL A 199 1.70 11.55 0.12
C VAL A 199 0.90 12.28 -0.94
N PHE A 200 -0.33 12.73 -0.63
CA PHE A 200 -1.28 13.27 -1.61
C PHE A 200 -0.70 14.38 -2.47
N ASP A 201 0.00 15.34 -1.85
CA ASP A 201 0.55 16.51 -2.53
C ASP A 201 1.84 16.20 -3.33
N ARG A 202 2.34 14.97 -3.20
CA ARG A 202 3.54 14.45 -3.88
C ARG A 202 3.22 13.47 -5.01
N LEU A 203 1.95 13.15 -5.24
CA LEU A 203 1.52 12.23 -6.31
C LEU A 203 1.89 12.75 -7.71
N ASP A 204 2.06 11.83 -8.63
CA ASP A 204 2.28 12.09 -10.05
C ASP A 204 1.30 11.23 -10.89
N PRO A 205 0.27 11.87 -11.53
CA PRO A 205 0.05 13.29 -11.62
C PRO A 205 -0.37 13.93 -10.29
N LYS A 206 -0.01 15.20 -10.13
CA LYS A 206 -0.46 15.99 -8.97
C LYS A 206 -1.97 16.16 -9.00
N PRO A 207 -2.66 15.97 -7.85
CA PRO A 207 -4.08 16.22 -7.75
C PRO A 207 -4.46 17.64 -8.20
N ALA A 208 -5.41 17.76 -9.12
CA ALA A 208 -5.87 19.05 -9.64
C ALA A 208 -6.96 19.62 -8.73
N SER A 209 -6.88 20.91 -8.41
CA SER A 209 -7.86 21.60 -7.55
C SER A 209 -8.12 20.85 -6.22
N GLY A 210 -7.07 20.23 -5.66
CA GLY A 210 -7.14 19.50 -4.38
C GLY A 210 -7.84 18.14 -4.47
N ARG A 211 -8.06 17.58 -5.66
CA ARG A 211 -8.66 16.29 -5.89
C ARG A 211 -7.85 15.46 -6.90
N GLY A 212 -7.61 14.19 -6.60
CA GLY A 212 -7.07 13.22 -7.53
C GLY A 212 -8.16 12.59 -8.40
N GLU A 213 -7.75 11.82 -9.41
CA GLU A 213 -8.66 11.12 -10.31
C GLU A 213 -8.27 9.65 -10.42
N ARG A 214 -9.22 8.80 -10.81
CA ARG A 214 -8.95 7.40 -11.13
C ARG A 214 -8.05 7.31 -12.36
N PRO A 215 -7.00 6.45 -12.37
CA PRO A 215 -6.20 6.23 -13.56
C PRO A 215 -7.06 5.81 -14.76
N PRO A 216 -6.79 6.33 -15.97
CA PRO A 216 -7.69 6.19 -17.12
C PRO A 216 -7.93 4.74 -17.56
N GLY A 217 -6.92 3.85 -17.42
CA GLY A 217 -7.03 2.43 -17.74
C GLY A 217 -7.78 1.58 -16.71
N VAL A 218 -8.23 2.16 -15.58
CA VAL A 218 -8.93 1.45 -14.51
C VAL A 218 -10.43 1.58 -14.65
N SER A 219 -11.15 0.46 -14.75
CA SER A 219 -12.62 0.47 -14.90
C SER A 219 -13.33 0.69 -13.56
N LEU A 220 -12.92 -0.06 -12.51
CA LEU A 220 -13.48 0.02 -11.17
C LEU A 220 -12.36 0.22 -10.14
N TRP A 221 -12.61 1.04 -9.14
CA TRP A 221 -11.67 1.26 -8.03
C TRP A 221 -12.37 1.04 -6.70
N ALA A 222 -11.92 0.03 -5.95
CA ALA A 222 -12.38 -0.26 -4.60
C ALA A 222 -11.28 0.09 -3.58
N ASN A 223 -11.63 0.84 -2.55
CA ASN A 223 -10.75 1.14 -1.42
C ASN A 223 -11.29 0.51 -0.14
N LEU A 224 -10.41 -0.16 0.60
CA LEU A 224 -10.73 -0.77 1.88
C LEU A 224 -9.67 -0.37 2.91
N ALA A 225 -10.12 0.15 4.05
CA ALA A 225 -9.24 0.56 5.14
C ALA A 225 -9.77 0.10 6.50
N ASP A 226 -8.89 -0.40 7.34
CA ASP A 226 -9.21 -0.75 8.72
C ASP A 226 -9.35 0.51 9.58
N VAL A 227 -10.31 0.48 10.50
CA VAL A 227 -10.58 1.62 11.41
C VAL A 227 -9.39 1.98 12.31
N GLY A 228 -8.49 1.03 12.58
CA GLY A 228 -7.27 1.21 13.36
C GLY A 228 -6.04 1.50 12.54
N ASP A 229 -6.12 1.42 11.21
CA ASP A 229 -4.96 1.61 10.34
C ASP A 229 -4.50 3.06 10.29
N ILE A 230 -3.34 3.33 10.89
CA ILE A 230 -2.77 4.69 10.98
C ILE A 230 -2.18 5.18 9.66
N VAL A 231 -1.96 4.30 8.69
CA VAL A 231 -1.47 4.65 7.35
C VAL A 231 -2.63 5.08 6.45
N ALA A 232 -3.80 4.48 6.64
CA ALA A 232 -5.00 4.77 5.85
C ALA A 232 -5.73 6.01 6.38
N ILE A 233 -5.15 7.17 6.16
CA ILE A 233 -5.72 8.46 6.57
C ILE A 233 -5.88 9.40 5.36
N PRO A 234 -6.84 10.33 5.42
CA PRO A 234 -7.82 10.55 6.47
C PRO A 234 -8.85 9.41 6.58
N ARG A 235 -9.56 9.33 7.71
CA ARG A 235 -10.45 8.22 8.04
C ARG A 235 -11.80 8.24 7.32
N ASP A 236 -12.07 9.25 6.54
CA ASP A 236 -13.24 9.38 5.66
C ASP A 236 -13.04 8.65 4.30
N GLY A 237 -11.90 7.98 4.11
CA GLY A 237 -11.58 7.18 2.95
C GLY A 237 -10.99 7.95 1.78
N LEU A 238 -11.06 7.36 0.58
CA LEU A 238 -10.49 7.95 -0.63
C LEU A 238 -11.54 8.73 -1.47
N ALA A 239 -12.81 8.36 -1.43
CA ALA A 239 -13.84 8.97 -2.29
C ALA A 239 -14.00 10.50 -2.13
N PRO A 240 -13.83 11.10 -0.94
CA PRO A 240 -13.82 12.56 -0.80
C PRO A 240 -12.63 13.24 -1.51
N HIS A 241 -11.53 12.52 -1.67
CA HIS A 241 -10.25 13.05 -2.17
C HIS A 241 -9.95 12.66 -3.61
N PHE A 242 -10.58 11.61 -4.14
CA PHE A 242 -10.38 11.10 -5.49
C PHE A 242 -11.70 10.91 -6.24
N ALA A 243 -11.77 11.43 -7.46
CA ALA A 243 -12.88 11.13 -8.35
C ALA A 243 -12.73 9.70 -8.91
N GLY A 244 -13.88 9.02 -9.12
CA GLY A 244 -13.91 7.70 -9.74
C GLY A 244 -13.62 6.52 -8.80
N VAL A 245 -13.50 6.72 -7.49
CA VAL A 245 -13.57 5.63 -6.50
C VAL A 245 -14.99 5.06 -6.54
N THR A 246 -15.11 3.78 -6.92
CA THR A 246 -16.40 3.13 -7.15
C THR A 246 -16.99 2.54 -5.86
N LEU A 247 -16.12 2.02 -5.00
CA LEU A 247 -16.46 1.50 -3.67
C LEU A 247 -15.43 2.02 -2.69
N ASP A 248 -15.88 2.64 -1.63
CA ASP A 248 -15.02 3.12 -0.54
C ASP A 248 -15.55 2.59 0.78
N ASN A 249 -14.77 1.76 1.44
CA ASN A 249 -15.09 1.26 2.77
C ASN A 249 -13.90 1.49 3.73
N PRO A 250 -13.85 2.67 4.35
CA PRO A 250 -12.77 3.04 5.28
C PRO A 250 -12.98 2.52 6.71
N ALA A 251 -13.94 1.64 6.92
CA ALA A 251 -14.39 1.19 8.24
C ALA A 251 -14.46 -0.33 8.38
N ILE A 252 -13.59 -1.07 7.67
CA ILE A 252 -13.50 -2.50 7.90
C ILE A 252 -12.77 -2.77 9.22
N VAL A 253 -12.95 -3.95 9.78
CA VAL A 253 -12.27 -4.39 10.99
C VAL A 253 -11.49 -5.66 10.67
N ILE A 254 -10.17 -5.54 10.67
CA ILE A 254 -9.26 -6.68 10.63
C ILE A 254 -8.77 -7.01 12.05
N ASP A 255 -7.71 -7.76 12.21
CA ASP A 255 -7.18 -8.09 13.54
C ASP A 255 -6.59 -6.82 14.22
N LYS A 256 -7.05 -6.54 15.45
CA LYS A 256 -6.60 -5.38 16.24
C LYS A 256 -5.10 -5.35 16.49
N SER A 257 -4.43 -6.51 16.48
CA SER A 257 -2.98 -6.63 16.64
C SER A 257 -2.20 -6.45 15.34
N ALA A 258 -2.89 -6.37 14.20
CA ALA A 258 -2.29 -6.40 12.87
C ALA A 258 -2.97 -5.42 11.88
N PHE A 259 -3.38 -4.27 12.38
CA PHE A 259 -4.19 -3.24 11.71
C PHE A 259 -3.64 -2.77 10.34
N HIS A 260 -2.37 -3.01 10.03
CA HIS A 260 -1.74 -2.67 8.74
C HIS A 260 -1.15 -3.90 8.03
N SER A 261 -1.63 -5.10 8.33
CA SER A 261 -1.11 -6.34 7.73
C SER A 261 -1.84 -6.69 6.44
N VAL A 262 -1.09 -6.77 5.34
CA VAL A 262 -1.64 -7.16 4.03
C VAL A 262 -2.34 -8.52 4.05
N THR A 263 -1.82 -9.49 4.81
CA THR A 263 -2.43 -10.83 4.89
C THR A 263 -3.77 -10.81 5.63
N HIS A 264 -3.94 -9.93 6.61
CA HIS A 264 -5.22 -9.74 7.29
C HIS A 264 -6.22 -9.00 6.39
N TYR A 265 -5.76 -7.97 5.66
CA TYR A 265 -6.57 -7.31 4.64
C TYR A 265 -7.05 -8.30 3.57
N LEU A 266 -6.16 -9.14 3.02
CA LEU A 266 -6.49 -10.12 1.98
C LEU A 266 -7.43 -11.22 2.49
N ALA A 267 -7.32 -11.61 3.76
CA ALA A 267 -8.18 -12.59 4.39
C ALA A 267 -9.52 -12.00 4.87
N ALA A 268 -9.66 -10.67 4.91
CA ALA A 268 -10.89 -10.02 5.33
C ALA A 268 -12.05 -10.34 4.39
N ARG A 269 -13.24 -10.52 4.98
CA ARG A 269 -14.48 -10.83 4.26
C ARG A 269 -14.82 -9.76 3.21
N GLU A 270 -14.57 -8.50 3.54
CA GLU A 270 -14.82 -7.34 2.69
C GLU A 270 -13.95 -7.40 1.44
N THR A 271 -12.65 -7.67 1.57
CA THR A 271 -11.74 -7.87 0.44
C THR A 271 -12.16 -9.07 -0.39
N ALA A 272 -12.50 -10.17 0.27
CA ALA A 272 -12.97 -11.38 -0.41
C ALA A 272 -14.26 -11.10 -1.21
N ASN A 273 -15.24 -10.37 -0.67
CA ASN A 273 -16.46 -9.98 -1.39
C ASN A 273 -16.17 -9.17 -2.66
N VAL A 274 -15.17 -8.28 -2.60
CA VAL A 274 -14.78 -7.44 -3.76
C VAL A 274 -14.06 -8.27 -4.83
N VAL A 275 -13.17 -9.18 -4.43
CA VAL A 275 -12.28 -9.91 -5.35
C VAL A 275 -12.89 -11.22 -5.83
N ALA A 276 -13.69 -11.92 -5.01
CA ALA A 276 -14.25 -13.24 -5.32
C ALA A 276 -15.01 -13.31 -6.66
N PRO A 277 -15.85 -12.33 -7.06
CA PRO A 277 -16.54 -12.37 -8.35
C PRO A 277 -15.59 -12.49 -9.55
N TRP A 278 -14.39 -11.91 -9.45
CA TRP A 278 -13.37 -11.94 -10.48
C TRP A 278 -12.61 -13.28 -10.50
N VAL A 279 -12.32 -13.80 -9.31
CA VAL A 279 -11.64 -15.10 -9.14
C VAL A 279 -12.55 -16.26 -9.59
N ILE A 280 -13.81 -16.26 -9.16
CA ILE A 280 -14.79 -17.31 -9.50
C ILE A 280 -15.12 -17.28 -11.01
N ARG A 281 -15.27 -16.11 -11.61
CA ARG A 281 -15.56 -15.95 -13.05
C ARG A 281 -14.47 -16.59 -13.92
N LEU A 282 -13.22 -16.44 -13.51
CA LEU A 282 -12.06 -16.93 -14.26
C LEU A 282 -11.92 -18.45 -14.21
N LEU A 283 -12.33 -19.08 -13.11
CA LEU A 283 -12.37 -20.53 -13.00
C LEU A 283 -13.45 -21.16 -13.90
N ARG A 284 -14.57 -20.47 -14.11
CA ARG A 284 -15.66 -20.96 -15.00
C ARG A 284 -15.34 -20.91 -16.51
N HIS A 285 -14.39 -20.06 -16.93
CA HIS A 285 -13.96 -19.99 -18.34
C HIS A 285 -12.84 -20.97 -18.68
N ARG A 286 -12.25 -21.68 -17.69
CA ARG A 286 -11.22 -22.70 -17.89
C ARG A 286 -11.75 -24.14 -17.83
N ALA A 287 -13.03 -24.35 -17.55
CA ALA A 287 -13.72 -25.64 -17.62
C ALA A 287 -14.52 -25.76 -18.91
#